data_68dcb692c7e3add683baf40b17c08b93
#
_entry.id   68dcb692c7e3add683baf40b17c08b93
#
_cell.length_a   1.000
_cell.length_b   1.000
_cell.length_c   1.000
_cell.angle_alpha   90.00
_cell.angle_beta   90.00
_cell.angle_gamma   90.00
#
_symmetry.space_group_name_H-M   'P 1'
#
loop_
_entity.id
_entity.type
_entity.pdbx_description
1 polymer ?
#
loop_
_entity_poly.entity_id
_entity_poly.type
_entity_poly.pdbx_seq_one_letter_code
_entity_poly.pdbx_strand_id
1 'polypeptide(L)'
;MLRAVCVGGFRAGQYPGLSSEPKESVVEPLFIAQTDPEDGSRPQYILPAYANRHGCITGATGTGKTVTLQVMAEQFSRIGVPVFMADVKGDLTGISQSGTLTEKLKKRLSSHGMPEPEIGPCPVTLWDVFGEMGSPVRATIASMGPLLIASLLKLNDTQTGVLSAAFKFASDKGMDLTDLKDLQALLTFIGENAAKFKLDYGNVSAATIGAIQRGLMQLQVQGGDQFFGEPMLDITDLMQTVDGKGVVNILAADKLIQNPMLYSTFLLWLLNMIYNTLPEAGDLEKPKFVFFFDEAHLLFDNCPKALTEKVDQIVRLIRSKGVGVYFVTQSPIDIPDTILGQLGNRVQHALRAFTPKDQKAVKSVGETMRPNPKLNITRVILELGVGEALVSFLDEKGRPGVTERVWIASPGSRIGPVTDEERNELRRTSLVAGVYDQTVDRESAYEAVRKVRSAQQAAKEAEEREKEAAKNKSGLEEFIFGSTGPRGGHKDGLVQSVAKSIVREQTKKAVNKGLSSLLGSVLKSIFK
;
A
#
# COMPACT_ATOMS: atom_id res chain seq x y z
N MET A 1 -7.85 -5.50 42.77
CA MET A 1 -7.54 -6.42 43.88
C MET A 1 -6.61 -7.50 43.36
N LEU A 2 -5.42 -7.49 43.93
CA LEU A 2 -4.31 -8.42 43.67
C LEU A 2 -4.68 -9.88 43.99
N ARG A 3 -4.09 -10.83 43.29
CA ARG A 3 -3.51 -12.01 43.89
C ARG A 3 -2.31 -12.52 43.07
N ALA A 4 -1.16 -12.31 43.66
CA ALA A 4 0.08 -13.00 43.33
C ALA A 4 0.01 -14.43 43.89
N VAL A 5 0.54 -15.40 43.15
CA VAL A 5 0.91 -16.72 43.69
C VAL A 5 2.38 -16.95 43.40
N CYS A 6 3.19 -16.86 44.44
CA CYS A 6 4.54 -17.40 44.49
C CYS A 6 4.48 -18.88 44.82
N VAL A 7 5.17 -19.73 44.07
CA VAL A 7 5.60 -21.06 44.57
C VAL A 7 6.96 -21.43 43.98
N GLY A 8 7.89 -21.68 44.87
CA GLY A 8 8.82 -22.79 44.85
C GLY A 8 10.19 -22.58 44.20
N GLY A 9 11.16 -22.29 45.05
CA GLY A 9 12.58 -22.39 44.68
C GLY A 9 13.04 -23.82 44.41
N PHE A 10 13.87 -23.98 43.38
CA PHE A 10 14.71 -25.17 43.21
C PHE A 10 16.17 -24.79 43.33
N ARG A 11 16.88 -25.57 44.17
CA ARG A 11 18.29 -25.42 44.50
C ARG A 11 19.17 -25.71 43.28
N ALA A 12 20.20 -24.92 43.13
CA ALA A 12 21.34 -25.16 42.25
C ALA A 12 22.05 -26.48 42.60
N GLY A 13 22.10 -27.40 41.64
CA GLY A 13 22.97 -28.56 41.63
C GLY A 13 24.10 -28.31 40.67
N GLN A 14 25.32 -28.27 41.18
CA GLN A 14 26.57 -28.20 40.45
C GLN A 14 26.75 -29.37 39.48
N TYR A 15 26.97 -29.09 38.17
CA TYR A 15 27.71 -29.95 37.26
C TYR A 15 28.80 -29.13 36.59
N PRO A 16 30.06 -29.61 36.60
CA PRO A 16 31.17 -28.89 35.97
C PRO A 16 31.26 -29.21 34.48
N GLY A 17 31.46 -28.20 33.69
CA GLY A 17 32.09 -28.29 32.39
C GLY A 17 31.23 -28.66 31.20
N LEU A 18 30.67 -27.64 30.58
CA LEU A 18 30.54 -27.51 29.12
C LEU A 18 30.19 -26.03 28.84
N SER A 19 31.22 -25.23 28.67
CA SER A 19 31.11 -23.93 28.00
C SER A 19 30.90 -24.21 26.51
N SER A 20 29.69 -24.50 26.09
CA SER A 20 29.29 -24.33 24.71
C SER A 20 28.70 -22.93 24.60
N GLU A 21 29.56 -21.99 24.24
CA GLU A 21 29.08 -20.77 23.59
C GLU A 21 28.11 -21.22 22.49
N PRO A 22 26.90 -20.61 22.37
CA PRO A 22 26.04 -20.87 21.22
C PRO A 22 26.88 -20.49 19.99
N LYS A 23 27.20 -21.46 19.13
CA LYS A 23 27.73 -21.18 17.80
C LYS A 23 26.70 -20.24 17.16
N GLU A 24 27.10 -18.97 16.95
CA GLU A 24 26.38 -18.06 16.07
C GLU A 24 26.07 -18.84 14.79
N SER A 25 24.82 -19.05 14.49
CA SER A 25 24.38 -19.72 13.28
C SER A 25 24.61 -18.76 12.12
N VAL A 26 25.78 -18.78 11.54
CA VAL A 26 26.12 -17.97 10.36
C VAL A 26 25.10 -18.31 9.28
N VAL A 27 24.29 -17.31 8.87
CA VAL A 27 23.30 -17.49 7.79
C VAL A 27 24.05 -17.74 6.48
N GLU A 28 23.76 -18.86 5.81
CA GLU A 28 24.44 -19.25 4.59
C GLU A 28 24.22 -18.23 3.45
N PRO A 29 25.26 -17.95 2.64
CA PRO A 29 25.13 -17.12 1.44
C PRO A 29 24.12 -17.70 0.44
N LEU A 30 23.33 -16.85 -0.19
CA LEU A 30 22.29 -17.23 -1.14
C LEU A 30 22.90 -17.49 -2.53
N PHE A 31 22.91 -18.73 -2.97
CA PHE A 31 23.42 -19.12 -4.30
C PHE A 31 22.46 -18.67 -5.39
N ILE A 32 22.90 -17.76 -6.28
CA ILE A 32 22.07 -17.18 -7.33
C ILE A 32 22.52 -17.61 -8.72
N ALA A 33 23.83 -17.75 -8.94
CA ALA A 33 24.38 -17.99 -10.27
C ALA A 33 25.80 -18.58 -10.21
N GLN A 34 26.31 -18.99 -11.37
CA GLN A 34 27.68 -19.51 -11.50
C GLN A 34 28.28 -19.06 -12.82
N THR A 35 29.60 -18.74 -12.81
CA THR A 35 30.35 -18.49 -14.04
C THR A 35 30.50 -19.78 -14.84
N ASP A 36 30.72 -19.65 -16.16
CA ASP A 36 30.97 -20.80 -17.01
C ASP A 36 32.19 -21.62 -16.55
N PRO A 37 32.26 -22.95 -16.79
CA PRO A 37 33.42 -23.77 -16.51
C PRO A 37 34.70 -23.23 -17.14
N GLU A 38 34.65 -22.64 -18.33
CA GLU A 38 35.77 -21.99 -19.00
C GLU A 38 36.32 -20.81 -18.19
N ASP A 39 35.47 -20.15 -17.39
CA ASP A 39 35.81 -19.05 -16.48
C ASP A 39 36.11 -19.53 -15.05
N GLY A 40 36.12 -20.83 -14.79
CA GLY A 40 36.53 -21.48 -13.54
C GLY A 40 35.38 -21.82 -12.58
N SER A 41 34.14 -21.93 -13.04
CA SER A 41 32.96 -22.38 -12.26
C SER A 41 32.84 -21.69 -10.89
N ARG A 42 32.91 -20.37 -10.85
CA ARG A 42 32.83 -19.60 -9.60
C ARG A 42 31.37 -19.30 -9.23
N PRO A 43 30.92 -19.76 -8.06
CA PRO A 43 29.56 -19.45 -7.60
C PRO A 43 29.42 -17.96 -7.26
N GLN A 44 28.23 -17.43 -7.49
CA GLN A 44 27.88 -16.05 -7.19
C GLN A 44 26.74 -16.04 -6.16
N TYR A 45 26.98 -15.36 -5.07
CA TYR A 45 26.10 -15.34 -3.92
C TYR A 45 25.62 -13.92 -3.59
N ILE A 46 24.39 -13.81 -3.13
CA ILE A 46 23.95 -12.65 -2.35
C ILE A 46 24.23 -12.96 -0.88
N LEU A 47 24.98 -12.08 -0.21
CA LEU A 47 25.22 -12.17 1.22
C LEU A 47 23.99 -11.65 1.97
N PRO A 48 23.34 -12.48 2.83
CA PRO A 48 22.11 -12.10 3.51
C PRO A 48 22.21 -10.78 4.29
N ALA A 49 23.32 -10.55 4.98
CA ALA A 49 23.58 -9.32 5.74
C ALA A 49 23.57 -8.03 4.89
N TYR A 50 23.76 -8.16 3.58
CA TYR A 50 23.72 -7.02 2.63
C TYR A 50 22.54 -7.06 1.67
N ALA A 51 21.63 -8.00 1.82
CA ALA A 51 20.46 -8.11 0.95
C ALA A 51 19.45 -6.96 1.14
N ASN A 52 19.45 -6.30 2.32
CA ASN A 52 18.69 -5.06 2.57
C ASN A 52 19.32 -3.80 1.94
N ARG A 53 20.47 -3.94 1.22
CA ARG A 53 21.03 -2.86 0.40
C ARG A 53 20.48 -2.84 -1.01
N HIS A 54 19.29 -3.42 -1.16
CA HIS A 54 18.48 -3.39 -2.35
C HIS A 54 19.15 -3.98 -3.60
N GLY A 55 18.39 -4.07 -4.68
CA GLY A 55 18.91 -4.58 -5.93
C GLY A 55 17.99 -4.33 -7.12
N CYS A 56 18.46 -4.77 -8.29
CA CYS A 56 17.63 -4.79 -9.50
C CYS A 56 17.89 -6.02 -10.36
N ILE A 57 16.84 -6.47 -11.05
CA ILE A 57 16.87 -7.50 -12.09
C ILE A 57 16.39 -6.85 -13.37
N THR A 58 17.28 -6.65 -14.33
CA THR A 58 16.95 -5.94 -15.58
C THR A 58 17.24 -6.79 -16.80
N GLY A 59 16.54 -6.54 -17.91
CA GLY A 59 16.75 -7.26 -19.17
C GLY A 59 15.50 -7.35 -20.05
N ALA A 60 15.66 -7.61 -21.33
CA ALA A 60 14.57 -7.73 -22.28
C ALA A 60 13.58 -8.86 -21.92
N THR A 61 12.39 -8.82 -22.50
CA THR A 61 11.37 -9.87 -22.33
C THR A 61 11.90 -11.23 -22.80
N GLY A 62 11.63 -12.30 -22.03
CA GLY A 62 12.02 -13.67 -22.38
C GLY A 62 13.49 -14.02 -22.12
N THR A 63 14.27 -13.17 -21.44
CA THR A 63 15.69 -13.41 -21.15
C THR A 63 15.96 -14.19 -19.85
N GLY A 64 14.93 -14.36 -18.99
CA GLY A 64 15.05 -15.14 -17.75
C GLY A 64 14.81 -14.35 -16.45
N LYS A 65 14.37 -13.07 -16.50
CA LYS A 65 14.10 -12.26 -15.31
C LYS A 65 13.17 -12.93 -14.29
N THR A 66 12.03 -13.48 -14.74
CA THR A 66 11.05 -14.17 -13.87
C THR A 66 11.68 -15.36 -13.14
N VAL A 67 12.53 -16.14 -13.83
CA VAL A 67 13.25 -17.27 -13.21
C VAL A 67 14.26 -16.75 -12.18
N THR A 68 14.99 -15.68 -12.47
CA THR A 68 15.90 -15.05 -11.51
C THR A 68 15.19 -14.56 -10.27
N LEU A 69 14.03 -13.89 -10.45
CA LEU A 69 13.17 -13.45 -9.35
C LEU A 69 12.73 -14.65 -8.51
N GLN A 70 12.24 -15.72 -9.15
CA GLN A 70 11.83 -16.94 -8.45
C GLN A 70 12.97 -17.59 -7.67
N VAL A 71 14.15 -17.72 -8.25
CA VAL A 71 15.37 -18.22 -7.55
C VAL A 71 15.67 -17.37 -6.33
N MET A 72 15.69 -16.05 -6.47
CA MET A 72 15.99 -15.17 -5.35
C MET A 72 14.92 -15.28 -4.25
N ALA A 73 13.62 -15.28 -4.61
CA ALA A 73 12.53 -15.43 -3.67
C ALA A 73 12.60 -16.78 -2.91
N GLU A 74 12.91 -17.86 -3.61
CA GLU A 74 13.12 -19.19 -3.03
C GLU A 74 14.30 -19.22 -2.06
N GLN A 75 15.42 -18.62 -2.41
CA GLN A 75 16.60 -18.54 -1.55
C GLN A 75 16.32 -17.72 -0.28
N PHE A 76 15.61 -16.59 -0.37
CA PHE A 76 15.18 -15.83 0.79
C PHE A 76 14.22 -16.61 1.67
N SER A 77 13.21 -17.25 1.07
CA SER A 77 12.27 -18.11 1.80
C SER A 77 13.00 -19.20 2.60
N ARG A 78 13.98 -19.88 2.01
CA ARG A 78 14.75 -20.97 2.66
C ARG A 78 15.48 -20.53 3.92
N ILE A 79 16.01 -19.32 3.95
CA ILE A 79 16.66 -18.77 5.15
C ILE A 79 15.66 -18.14 6.14
N GLY A 80 14.35 -18.35 5.95
CA GLY A 80 13.29 -17.82 6.83
C GLY A 80 13.05 -16.31 6.67
N VAL A 81 13.26 -15.77 5.48
CA VAL A 81 12.96 -14.37 5.14
C VAL A 81 11.67 -14.32 4.30
N PRO A 82 10.59 -13.74 4.80
CA PRO A 82 9.38 -13.54 4.03
C PRO A 82 9.62 -12.61 2.84
N VAL A 83 8.88 -12.89 1.75
CA VAL A 83 9.03 -12.17 0.49
C VAL A 83 7.66 -11.67 0.04
N PHE A 84 7.60 -10.50 -0.57
CA PHE A 84 6.45 -10.03 -1.34
C PHE A 84 6.83 -9.81 -2.80
N MET A 85 5.99 -10.26 -3.71
CA MET A 85 6.15 -10.01 -5.15
C MET A 85 4.80 -9.84 -5.84
N ALA A 86 4.75 -8.95 -6.82
CA ALA A 86 3.59 -8.81 -7.68
C ALA A 86 3.74 -9.76 -8.88
N ASP A 87 2.71 -10.52 -9.18
CA ASP A 87 2.65 -11.43 -10.32
C ASP A 87 1.75 -10.85 -11.41
N VAL A 88 2.37 -10.18 -12.36
CA VAL A 88 1.67 -9.50 -13.46
C VAL A 88 1.21 -10.49 -14.54
N LYS A 89 1.93 -11.61 -14.68
CA LYS A 89 1.70 -12.60 -15.75
C LYS A 89 1.00 -13.87 -15.27
N GLY A 90 0.88 -14.04 -13.96
CA GLY A 90 0.34 -15.23 -13.34
C GLY A 90 1.30 -16.43 -13.36
N ASP A 91 2.60 -16.22 -13.66
CA ASP A 91 3.59 -17.28 -13.85
C ASP A 91 4.48 -17.55 -12.63
N LEU A 92 4.36 -16.79 -11.54
CA LEU A 92 5.15 -16.96 -10.31
C LEU A 92 4.53 -17.92 -9.30
N THR A 93 3.25 -18.23 -9.42
CA THR A 93 2.51 -19.04 -8.44
C THR A 93 3.02 -20.47 -8.30
N GLY A 94 3.71 -21.00 -9.32
CA GLY A 94 4.31 -22.33 -9.30
C GLY A 94 5.39 -22.52 -8.23
N ILE A 95 5.94 -21.44 -7.65
CA ILE A 95 6.87 -21.49 -6.51
C ILE A 95 6.27 -22.23 -5.30
N SER A 96 4.94 -22.33 -5.22
CA SER A 96 4.19 -23.10 -4.21
C SER A 96 4.22 -24.61 -4.44
N GLN A 97 4.77 -25.08 -5.55
CA GLN A 97 4.79 -26.49 -5.94
C GLN A 97 6.22 -26.98 -6.11
N SER A 98 6.46 -28.26 -5.85
CA SER A 98 7.76 -28.87 -6.11
C SER A 98 8.09 -28.85 -7.59
N GLY A 99 9.32 -28.51 -7.91
CA GLY A 99 9.85 -28.61 -9.27
C GLY A 99 10.15 -30.08 -9.67
N THR A 100 10.60 -30.25 -10.89
CA THR A 100 10.97 -31.58 -11.41
C THR A 100 12.37 -31.51 -12.00
N LEU A 101 13.25 -32.35 -11.51
CA LEU A 101 14.61 -32.49 -12.02
C LEU A 101 14.61 -33.37 -13.27
N THR A 102 14.33 -32.76 -14.43
CA THR A 102 14.31 -33.47 -15.73
C THR A 102 15.72 -33.78 -16.23
N GLU A 103 15.87 -34.81 -17.06
CA GLU A 103 17.18 -35.15 -17.66
C GLU A 103 17.77 -33.99 -18.49
N LYS A 104 16.93 -33.18 -19.12
CA LYS A 104 17.36 -31.96 -19.82
C LYS A 104 17.95 -30.93 -18.84
N LEU A 105 17.32 -30.76 -17.67
CA LEU A 105 17.81 -29.85 -16.65
C LEU A 105 19.13 -30.36 -16.05
N LYS A 106 19.23 -31.65 -15.70
CA LYS A 106 20.48 -32.26 -15.19
C LYS A 106 21.63 -32.05 -16.17
N LYS A 107 21.40 -32.31 -17.47
CA LYS A 107 22.40 -32.09 -18.50
C LYS A 107 22.85 -30.64 -18.58
N ARG A 108 21.92 -29.69 -18.48
CA ARG A 108 22.23 -28.25 -18.46
C ARG A 108 23.06 -27.89 -17.22
N LEU A 109 22.64 -28.34 -16.02
CA LEU A 109 23.35 -28.06 -14.80
C LEU A 109 24.79 -28.60 -14.83
N SER A 110 24.96 -29.86 -15.25
CA SER A 110 26.28 -30.47 -15.38
C SER A 110 27.16 -29.80 -16.42
N SER A 111 26.60 -29.35 -17.56
CA SER A 111 27.38 -28.65 -18.60
C SER A 111 27.92 -27.30 -18.14
N HIS A 112 27.26 -26.65 -17.18
CA HIS A 112 27.73 -25.39 -16.60
C HIS A 112 28.34 -25.53 -15.19
N GLY A 113 28.58 -26.77 -14.73
CA GLY A 113 29.13 -27.04 -13.42
C GLY A 113 28.29 -26.57 -12.24
N MET A 114 26.98 -26.41 -12.44
CA MET A 114 26.06 -25.94 -11.42
C MET A 114 25.57 -27.08 -10.52
N PRO A 115 25.34 -26.82 -9.23
CA PRO A 115 24.71 -27.78 -8.34
C PRO A 115 23.26 -28.04 -8.73
N GLU A 116 22.78 -29.24 -8.43
CA GLU A 116 21.35 -29.55 -8.52
C GLU A 116 20.57 -28.73 -7.48
N PRO A 117 19.41 -28.14 -7.85
CA PRO A 117 18.60 -27.41 -6.89
C PRO A 117 17.96 -28.37 -5.88
N GLU A 118 17.76 -27.90 -4.66
CA GLU A 118 16.96 -28.60 -3.67
C GLU A 118 15.48 -28.52 -4.07
N ILE A 119 14.94 -29.66 -4.52
CA ILE A 119 13.57 -29.74 -5.00
C ILE A 119 12.58 -29.63 -3.83
N GLY A 120 11.64 -28.69 -3.94
CA GLY A 120 10.59 -28.52 -2.94
C GLY A 120 9.80 -27.23 -3.13
N PRO A 121 8.62 -27.13 -2.50
CA PRO A 121 7.79 -25.94 -2.53
C PRO A 121 8.25 -24.89 -1.53
N CYS A 122 7.90 -23.64 -1.77
CA CYS A 122 7.87 -22.59 -0.76
C CYS A 122 6.46 -22.45 -0.16
N PRO A 123 6.33 -22.06 1.13
CA PRO A 123 5.03 -21.63 1.66
C PRO A 123 4.59 -20.34 0.95
N VAL A 124 3.35 -20.32 0.48
CA VAL A 124 2.81 -19.21 -0.32
C VAL A 124 1.50 -18.71 0.26
N THR A 125 1.33 -17.38 0.28
CA THR A 125 0.05 -16.72 0.46
C THR A 125 -0.29 -15.94 -0.81
N LEU A 126 -1.46 -16.22 -1.38
CA LEU A 126 -1.96 -15.51 -2.56
C LEU A 126 -2.83 -14.32 -2.14
N TRP A 127 -2.53 -13.16 -2.69
CA TRP A 127 -3.25 -11.91 -2.46
C TRP A 127 -3.86 -11.39 -3.76
N ASP A 128 -5.02 -10.76 -3.67
CA ASP A 128 -5.69 -10.14 -4.82
C ASP A 128 -6.53 -8.94 -4.36
N VAL A 129 -6.37 -7.80 -4.99
CA VAL A 129 -7.19 -6.60 -4.72
C VAL A 129 -8.69 -6.88 -4.97
N PHE A 130 -9.00 -7.72 -5.95
CA PHE A 130 -10.37 -8.06 -6.34
C PHE A 130 -10.92 -9.32 -5.63
N GLY A 131 -10.08 -10.06 -4.90
CA GLY A 131 -10.47 -11.25 -4.14
C GLY A 131 -10.81 -12.48 -4.99
N GLU A 132 -10.52 -12.47 -6.29
CA GLU A 132 -10.84 -13.58 -7.20
C GLU A 132 -9.74 -14.66 -7.19
N MET A 133 -8.47 -14.23 -7.24
CA MET A 133 -7.30 -15.10 -7.41
C MET A 133 -6.52 -15.34 -6.11
N GLY A 134 -6.82 -14.61 -5.04
CA GLY A 134 -6.16 -14.66 -3.74
C GLY A 134 -7.05 -14.15 -2.62
N SER A 135 -6.52 -14.05 -1.40
CA SER A 135 -7.19 -13.37 -0.29
C SER A 135 -7.32 -11.87 -0.61
N PRO A 136 -8.49 -11.26 -0.34
CA PRO A 136 -8.69 -9.85 -0.64
C PRO A 136 -7.69 -8.95 0.12
N VAL A 137 -7.11 -7.99 -0.59
CA VAL A 137 -6.26 -6.96 0.01
C VAL A 137 -7.01 -5.63 -0.01
N ARG A 138 -7.15 -5.02 1.16
CA ARG A 138 -7.79 -3.71 1.29
C ARG A 138 -6.90 -2.72 2.00
N ALA A 139 -7.06 -1.45 1.61
CA ALA A 139 -6.50 -0.29 2.27
C ALA A 139 -7.64 0.59 2.78
N THR A 140 -7.45 1.31 3.87
CA THR A 140 -8.37 2.38 4.23
C THR A 140 -7.95 3.68 3.55
N ILE A 141 -8.90 4.57 3.29
CA ILE A 141 -8.61 5.92 2.79
C ILE A 141 -7.64 6.64 3.73
N ALA A 142 -7.84 6.50 5.05
CA ALA A 142 -6.95 7.07 6.06
C ALA A 142 -5.51 6.54 5.94
N SER A 143 -5.32 5.24 5.77
CA SER A 143 -3.99 4.62 5.63
C SER A 143 -3.26 5.03 4.36
N MET A 144 -4.01 5.25 3.27
CA MET A 144 -3.47 5.75 2.02
C MET A 144 -2.95 7.18 2.16
N GLY A 145 -3.70 8.01 2.86
CA GLY A 145 -3.37 9.42 3.07
C GLY A 145 -3.62 10.33 1.87
N PRO A 146 -3.62 11.65 2.09
CA PRO A 146 -4.04 12.60 1.06
C PRO A 146 -3.11 12.66 -0.15
N LEU A 147 -1.80 12.43 0.03
CA LEU A 147 -0.83 12.52 -1.07
C LEU A 147 -1.01 11.38 -2.10
N LEU A 148 -1.16 10.14 -1.63
CA LEU A 148 -1.36 8.99 -2.52
C LEU A 148 -2.73 9.06 -3.18
N ILE A 149 -3.78 9.45 -2.45
CA ILE A 149 -5.13 9.66 -3.03
C ILE A 149 -5.10 10.78 -4.08
N ALA A 150 -4.44 11.92 -3.79
CA ALA A 150 -4.32 13.01 -4.75
C ALA A 150 -3.64 12.56 -6.05
N SER A 151 -2.60 11.76 -5.94
CA SER A 151 -1.91 11.20 -7.09
C SER A 151 -2.78 10.23 -7.87
N LEU A 152 -3.46 9.31 -7.18
CA LEU A 152 -4.38 8.35 -7.79
C LEU A 152 -5.49 9.04 -8.59
N LEU A 153 -5.99 10.16 -8.07
CA LEU A 153 -7.02 10.99 -8.70
C LEU A 153 -6.45 12.02 -9.70
N LYS A 154 -5.13 12.11 -9.89
CA LYS A 154 -4.43 13.08 -10.74
C LYS A 154 -4.80 14.53 -10.42
N LEU A 155 -4.86 14.87 -9.13
CA LEU A 155 -5.23 16.20 -8.65
C LEU A 155 -4.09 17.21 -8.86
N ASN A 156 -4.45 18.45 -9.12
CA ASN A 156 -3.50 19.56 -9.10
C ASN A 156 -3.21 20.05 -7.66
N ASP A 157 -2.24 20.96 -7.48
CA ASP A 157 -1.81 21.43 -6.17
C ASP A 157 -2.95 22.04 -5.33
N THR A 158 -3.86 22.80 -5.97
CA THR A 158 -5.01 23.41 -5.28
C THR A 158 -5.97 22.33 -4.78
N GLN A 159 -6.26 21.32 -5.60
CA GLN A 159 -7.14 20.20 -5.26
C GLN A 159 -6.49 19.32 -4.18
N THR A 160 -5.19 19.07 -4.29
CA THR A 160 -4.41 18.36 -3.28
C THR A 160 -4.42 19.07 -1.93
N GLY A 161 -4.30 20.41 -1.93
CA GLY A 161 -4.42 21.22 -0.72
C GLY A 161 -5.78 21.09 -0.03
N VAL A 162 -6.88 21.12 -0.81
CA VAL A 162 -8.24 20.93 -0.29
C VAL A 162 -8.43 19.50 0.24
N LEU A 163 -7.92 18.49 -0.45
CA LEU A 163 -7.96 17.10 0.02
C LEU A 163 -7.19 16.94 1.34
N SER A 164 -5.99 17.52 1.43
CA SER A 164 -5.18 17.48 2.66
C SER A 164 -5.88 18.16 3.84
N ALA A 165 -6.56 19.29 3.59
CA ALA A 165 -7.38 19.97 4.60
C ALA A 165 -8.58 19.11 5.05
N ALA A 166 -9.20 18.35 4.13
CA ALA A 166 -10.28 17.41 4.46
C ALA A 166 -9.79 16.27 5.36
N PHE A 167 -8.62 15.68 5.08
CA PHE A 167 -8.00 14.66 5.93
C PHE A 167 -7.64 15.22 7.31
N LYS A 168 -7.09 16.43 7.37
CA LYS A 168 -6.79 17.10 8.64
C LYS A 168 -8.06 17.33 9.46
N PHE A 169 -9.13 17.80 8.82
CA PHE A 169 -10.42 17.96 9.47
C PHE A 169 -10.98 16.64 10.01
N ALA A 170 -10.96 15.57 9.23
CA ALA A 170 -11.39 14.25 9.68
C ALA A 170 -10.60 13.80 10.91
N SER A 171 -9.27 13.91 10.88
CA SER A 171 -8.38 13.58 12.00
C SER A 171 -8.69 14.40 13.25
N ASP A 172 -8.85 15.73 13.12
CA ASP A 172 -9.14 16.64 14.24
C ASP A 172 -10.51 16.35 14.88
N LYS A 173 -11.44 15.76 14.12
CA LYS A 173 -12.79 15.42 14.58
C LYS A 173 -12.99 13.94 14.93
N GLY A 174 -11.93 13.14 14.85
CA GLY A 174 -12.00 11.71 15.13
C GLY A 174 -12.94 10.97 14.18
N MET A 175 -13.02 11.40 12.91
CA MET A 175 -13.79 10.74 11.87
C MET A 175 -12.91 9.76 11.12
N ASP A 176 -13.25 8.48 11.14
CA ASP A 176 -12.52 7.46 10.41
C ASP A 176 -12.86 7.53 8.91
N LEU A 177 -11.83 7.58 8.08
CA LEU A 177 -11.93 7.53 6.63
C LEU A 177 -11.57 6.12 6.17
N THR A 178 -12.55 5.24 6.14
CA THR A 178 -12.36 3.83 5.84
C THR A 178 -12.45 3.56 4.35
N ASP A 179 -13.50 4.02 3.71
CA ASP A 179 -13.79 3.75 2.32
C ASP A 179 -14.07 5.03 1.48
N LEU A 180 -14.41 4.84 0.21
CA LEU A 180 -14.70 5.94 -0.71
C LEU A 180 -15.95 6.73 -0.31
N LYS A 181 -16.96 6.06 0.30
CA LYS A 181 -18.21 6.72 0.75
C LYS A 181 -17.90 7.75 1.83
N ASP A 182 -16.97 7.43 2.73
CA ASP A 182 -16.54 8.33 3.80
C ASP A 182 -15.96 9.62 3.25
N LEU A 183 -14.99 9.49 2.34
CA LEU A 183 -14.35 10.65 1.73
C LEU A 183 -15.33 11.48 0.90
N GLN A 184 -16.24 10.85 0.15
CA GLN A 184 -17.27 11.53 -0.62
C GLN A 184 -18.24 12.30 0.29
N ALA A 185 -18.71 11.67 1.36
CA ALA A 185 -19.61 12.29 2.33
C ALA A 185 -18.94 13.47 3.03
N LEU A 186 -17.69 13.30 3.46
CA LEU A 186 -16.89 14.36 4.07
C LEU A 186 -16.69 15.55 3.14
N LEU A 187 -16.30 15.33 1.88
CA LEU A 187 -16.10 16.40 0.89
C LEU A 187 -17.42 17.15 0.61
N THR A 188 -18.53 16.44 0.56
CA THR A 188 -19.83 17.05 0.37
C THR A 188 -20.20 17.91 1.59
N PHE A 189 -19.97 17.41 2.80
CA PHE A 189 -20.20 18.16 4.04
C PHE A 189 -19.35 19.42 4.12
N ILE A 190 -18.06 19.33 3.76
CA ILE A 190 -17.13 20.48 3.70
C ILE A 190 -17.64 21.51 2.69
N GLY A 191 -18.10 21.09 1.51
CA GLY A 191 -18.66 21.96 0.48
C GLY A 191 -19.89 22.73 0.96
N GLU A 192 -20.82 22.05 1.64
CA GLU A 192 -22.03 22.65 2.21
C GLU A 192 -21.75 23.63 3.37
N ASN A 193 -20.63 23.44 4.07
CA ASN A 193 -20.21 24.24 5.21
C ASN A 193 -18.95 25.08 4.93
N ALA A 194 -18.66 25.38 3.66
CA ALA A 194 -17.40 26.01 3.20
C ALA A 194 -17.06 27.31 3.95
N ALA A 195 -18.06 28.13 4.30
CA ALA A 195 -17.84 29.39 5.04
C ALA A 195 -17.27 29.17 6.45
N LYS A 196 -17.68 28.11 7.15
CA LYS A 196 -17.16 27.75 8.48
C LYS A 196 -15.81 27.07 8.36
N PHE A 197 -15.68 26.14 7.40
CA PHE A 197 -14.45 25.42 7.12
C PHE A 197 -13.28 26.37 6.78
N LYS A 198 -13.57 27.45 6.04
CA LYS A 198 -12.59 28.44 5.62
C LYS A 198 -11.82 29.07 6.78
N LEU A 199 -12.45 29.24 7.93
CA LEU A 199 -11.83 29.93 9.10
C LEU A 199 -10.65 29.13 9.64
N ASP A 200 -10.76 27.79 9.67
CA ASP A 200 -9.78 26.92 10.34
C ASP A 200 -8.88 26.18 9.36
N TYR A 201 -9.38 25.86 8.16
CA TYR A 201 -8.73 24.96 7.20
C TYR A 201 -8.46 25.59 5.82
N GLY A 202 -8.86 26.83 5.60
CA GLY A 202 -8.62 27.55 4.36
C GLY A 202 -9.79 27.50 3.37
N ASN A 203 -9.61 28.20 2.24
CA ASN A 203 -10.68 28.39 1.28
C ASN A 203 -10.96 27.14 0.43
N VAL A 204 -12.20 26.74 0.35
CA VAL A 204 -12.67 25.60 -0.44
C VAL A 204 -13.74 26.08 -1.43
N SER A 205 -13.53 25.79 -2.73
CA SER A 205 -14.51 26.12 -3.77
C SER A 205 -15.35 24.89 -4.16
N ALA A 206 -16.61 25.11 -4.55
CA ALA A 206 -17.48 24.06 -5.07
C ALA A 206 -16.88 23.38 -6.33
N ALA A 207 -16.16 24.14 -7.17
CA ALA A 207 -15.51 23.62 -8.35
C ALA A 207 -14.38 22.63 -7.99
N THR A 208 -13.60 22.91 -6.93
CA THR A 208 -12.54 22.03 -6.42
C THR A 208 -13.13 20.74 -5.85
N ILE A 209 -14.15 20.84 -5.00
CA ILE A 209 -14.86 19.67 -4.47
C ILE A 209 -15.42 18.81 -5.61
N GLY A 210 -16.10 19.43 -6.58
CA GLY A 210 -16.65 18.69 -7.73
C GLY A 210 -15.60 17.99 -8.58
N ALA A 211 -14.39 18.56 -8.69
CA ALA A 211 -13.27 17.91 -9.41
C ALA A 211 -12.79 16.65 -8.66
N ILE A 212 -12.60 16.75 -7.33
CA ILE A 212 -12.17 15.61 -6.51
C ILE A 212 -13.25 14.50 -6.55
N GLN A 213 -14.51 14.86 -6.39
CA GLN A 213 -15.63 13.90 -6.45
C GLN A 213 -15.72 13.16 -7.79
N ARG A 214 -15.49 13.86 -8.93
CA ARG A 214 -15.44 13.19 -10.24
C ARG A 214 -14.30 12.17 -10.31
N GLY A 215 -13.12 12.49 -9.76
CA GLY A 215 -12.01 11.55 -9.66
C GLY A 215 -12.37 10.33 -8.82
N LEU A 216 -13.03 10.51 -7.67
CA LEU A 216 -13.51 9.41 -6.83
C LEU A 216 -14.54 8.53 -7.54
N MET A 217 -15.47 9.11 -8.29
CA MET A 217 -16.43 8.34 -9.10
C MET A 217 -15.73 7.51 -10.19
N GLN A 218 -14.71 8.05 -10.85
CA GLN A 218 -13.92 7.29 -11.82
C GLN A 218 -13.20 6.13 -11.16
N LEU A 219 -12.65 6.33 -9.95
CA LEU A 219 -11.99 5.30 -9.18
C LEU A 219 -12.97 4.18 -8.77
N GLN A 220 -14.21 4.52 -8.39
CA GLN A 220 -15.26 3.53 -8.10
C GLN A 220 -15.55 2.63 -9.31
N VAL A 221 -15.72 3.23 -10.50
CA VAL A 221 -15.95 2.48 -11.74
C VAL A 221 -14.79 1.53 -12.07
N GLN A 222 -13.57 1.85 -11.62
CA GLN A 222 -12.37 1.04 -11.80
C GLN A 222 -12.16 -0.03 -10.70
N GLY A 223 -13.15 -0.25 -9.84
CA GLY A 223 -13.08 -1.24 -8.76
C GLY A 223 -12.54 -0.70 -7.43
N GLY A 224 -12.46 0.63 -7.27
CA GLY A 224 -12.00 1.26 -6.03
C GLY A 224 -12.81 0.84 -4.79
N ASP A 225 -14.10 0.55 -4.94
CA ASP A 225 -14.94 0.07 -3.83
C ASP A 225 -14.53 -1.32 -3.31
N GLN A 226 -13.81 -2.12 -4.11
CA GLN A 226 -13.29 -3.42 -3.67
C GLN A 226 -11.94 -3.26 -2.97
N PHE A 227 -11.19 -2.23 -3.35
CA PHE A 227 -9.87 -1.96 -2.78
C PHE A 227 -9.93 -1.18 -1.47
N PHE A 228 -10.84 -0.18 -1.35
CA PHE A 228 -10.95 0.61 -0.13
C PHE A 228 -11.98 0.03 0.83
N GLY A 229 -11.55 -0.24 2.07
CA GLY A 229 -12.42 -0.78 3.11
C GLY A 229 -11.68 -1.55 4.19
N GLU A 230 -12.45 -2.20 5.04
CA GLU A 230 -11.96 -3.09 6.10
C GLU A 230 -12.38 -4.56 5.85
N PRO A 231 -11.64 -5.56 6.40
CA PRO A 231 -10.40 -5.38 7.16
C PRO A 231 -9.24 -4.94 6.26
N MET A 232 -8.47 -3.96 6.75
CA MET A 232 -7.25 -3.50 6.08
C MET A 232 -6.15 -4.57 6.25
N LEU A 233 -5.28 -4.72 5.24
CA LEU A 233 -4.12 -5.60 5.30
C LEU A 233 -3.25 -5.27 6.53
N ASP A 234 -3.00 -6.27 7.37
CA ASP A 234 -2.00 -6.21 8.42
C ASP A 234 -0.63 -6.60 7.86
N ILE A 235 0.36 -5.73 8.04
CA ILE A 235 1.73 -5.98 7.55
C ILE A 235 2.35 -7.21 8.21
N THR A 236 1.95 -7.56 9.44
CA THR A 236 2.45 -8.75 10.13
C THR A 236 2.05 -10.05 9.43
N ASP A 237 0.92 -10.07 8.72
CA ASP A 237 0.48 -11.22 7.93
C ASP A 237 1.34 -11.47 6.69
N LEU A 238 2.08 -10.47 6.22
CA LEU A 238 3.08 -10.64 5.17
C LEU A 238 4.41 -11.18 5.69
N MET A 239 4.65 -11.13 7.01
CA MET A 239 5.95 -11.41 7.63
C MET A 239 5.99 -12.78 8.32
N GLN A 240 5.13 -13.70 7.91
CA GLN A 240 5.01 -15.01 8.53
C GLN A 240 6.07 -15.99 8.03
N THR A 241 6.33 -17.02 8.84
CA THR A 241 7.19 -18.15 8.50
C THR A 241 6.47 -19.47 8.76
N VAL A 242 6.75 -20.49 7.95
CA VAL A 242 6.22 -21.85 8.09
C VAL A 242 7.39 -22.82 8.03
N ASP A 243 7.54 -23.68 9.03
CA ASP A 243 8.62 -24.67 9.13
C ASP A 243 10.03 -24.08 8.91
N GLY A 244 10.25 -22.87 9.44
CA GLY A 244 11.52 -22.14 9.30
C GLY A 244 11.73 -21.45 7.95
N LYS A 245 10.84 -21.63 6.97
CA LYS A 245 10.85 -20.92 5.68
C LYS A 245 10.01 -19.64 5.76
N GLY A 246 10.48 -18.55 5.13
CA GLY A 246 9.70 -17.33 4.96
C GLY A 246 8.55 -17.54 3.98
N VAL A 247 7.37 -17.01 4.29
CA VAL A 247 6.23 -17.07 3.38
C VAL A 247 6.47 -16.18 2.17
N VAL A 248 6.20 -16.70 0.98
CA VAL A 248 6.22 -15.96 -0.27
C VAL A 248 4.81 -15.41 -0.54
N ASN A 249 4.65 -14.11 -0.38
CA ASN A 249 3.40 -13.39 -0.62
C ASN A 249 3.34 -13.01 -2.10
N ILE A 250 2.35 -13.51 -2.82
CA ILE A 250 2.18 -13.26 -4.26
C ILE A 250 0.90 -12.47 -4.47
N LEU A 251 1.01 -11.25 -4.98
CA LEU A 251 -0.12 -10.44 -5.41
C LEU A 251 -0.49 -10.78 -6.85
N ALA A 252 -1.70 -11.27 -7.09
CA ALA A 252 -2.25 -11.38 -8.44
C ALA A 252 -2.47 -9.96 -9.00
N ALA A 253 -1.68 -9.58 -10.00
CA ALA A 253 -1.65 -8.23 -10.54
C ALA A 253 -2.08 -8.14 -12.02
N ASP A 254 -2.55 -9.22 -12.63
CA ASP A 254 -2.97 -9.31 -14.02
C ASP A 254 -4.11 -8.34 -14.39
N LYS A 255 -5.10 -8.18 -13.50
CA LYS A 255 -6.16 -7.17 -13.63
C LYS A 255 -5.72 -5.80 -13.15
N LEU A 256 -4.96 -5.76 -12.05
CA LEU A 256 -4.55 -4.51 -11.42
C LEU A 256 -3.64 -3.69 -12.33
N ILE A 257 -2.78 -4.34 -13.13
CA ILE A 257 -1.87 -3.66 -14.08
C ILE A 257 -2.60 -2.97 -15.22
N GLN A 258 -3.86 -3.34 -15.51
CA GLN A 258 -4.68 -2.64 -16.49
C GLN A 258 -4.99 -1.20 -16.06
N ASN A 259 -4.83 -0.90 -14.76
CA ASN A 259 -4.81 0.44 -14.21
C ASN A 259 -3.42 0.74 -13.59
N PRO A 260 -2.43 1.19 -14.37
CA PRO A 260 -1.06 1.39 -13.90
C PRO A 260 -0.96 2.35 -12.70
N MET A 261 -1.85 3.35 -12.63
CA MET A 261 -1.87 4.29 -11.50
C MET A 261 -2.33 3.61 -10.21
N LEU A 262 -3.36 2.77 -10.27
CA LEU A 262 -3.82 2.00 -9.10
C LEU A 262 -2.76 1.00 -8.66
N TYR A 263 -2.14 0.28 -9.59
CA TYR A 263 -1.03 -0.65 -9.33
C TYR A 263 0.13 0.05 -8.60
N SER A 264 0.61 1.15 -9.16
CA SER A 264 1.72 1.92 -8.56
C SER A 264 1.36 2.47 -7.19
N THR A 265 0.16 3.03 -7.04
CA THR A 265 -0.30 3.60 -5.77
C THR A 265 -0.44 2.53 -4.70
N PHE A 266 -0.96 1.34 -5.06
CA PHE A 266 -1.04 0.21 -4.15
C PHE A 266 0.35 -0.22 -3.65
N LEU A 267 1.30 -0.43 -4.57
CA LEU A 267 2.65 -0.85 -4.18
C LEU A 267 3.37 0.20 -3.33
N LEU A 268 3.18 1.48 -3.63
CA LEU A 268 3.73 2.58 -2.83
C LEU A 268 3.09 2.67 -1.45
N TRP A 269 1.77 2.49 -1.37
CA TRP A 269 1.08 2.40 -0.09
C TRP A 269 1.63 1.26 0.75
N LEU A 270 1.76 0.06 0.17
CA LEU A 270 2.28 -1.11 0.87
C LEU A 270 3.71 -0.87 1.37
N LEU A 271 4.58 -0.33 0.52
CA LEU A 271 5.96 0.00 0.90
C LEU A 271 6.01 1.06 2.01
N ASN A 272 5.14 2.08 1.95
CA ASN A 272 5.03 3.10 2.99
C ASN A 272 4.49 2.53 4.31
N MET A 273 3.53 1.61 4.25
CA MET A 273 3.01 0.90 5.43
C MET A 273 4.10 0.08 6.11
N ILE A 274 4.88 -0.70 5.34
CA ILE A 274 6.03 -1.47 5.86
C ILE A 274 7.04 -0.53 6.53
N TYR A 275 7.38 0.58 5.87
CA TYR A 275 8.32 1.57 6.41
C TYR A 275 7.83 2.18 7.72
N ASN A 276 6.54 2.52 7.85
CA ASN A 276 6.00 3.17 9.04
C ASN A 276 5.76 2.18 10.19
N THR A 277 5.46 0.92 9.90
CA THR A 277 5.11 -0.09 10.91
C THR A 277 6.34 -0.74 11.52
N LEU A 278 7.39 -1.01 10.73
CA LEU A 278 8.56 -1.70 11.23
C LEU A 278 9.44 -0.78 12.08
N PRO A 279 9.93 -1.28 13.24
CA PRO A 279 10.93 -0.57 14.04
C PRO A 279 12.31 -0.60 13.36
N GLU A 280 13.17 0.36 13.73
CA GLU A 280 14.58 0.32 13.35
C GLU A 280 15.23 -1.00 13.79
N ALA A 281 16.04 -1.59 12.92
CA ALA A 281 16.55 -2.94 13.10
C ALA A 281 18.07 -3.02 13.29
N GLY A 282 18.80 -1.94 12.94
CA GLY A 282 20.28 -1.97 12.94
C GLY A 282 20.85 -2.89 11.86
N ASP A 283 22.09 -3.36 12.08
CA ASP A 283 22.73 -4.33 11.20
C ASP A 283 22.27 -5.74 11.57
N LEU A 284 21.61 -6.41 10.64
CA LEU A 284 21.06 -7.75 10.79
C LEU A 284 21.85 -8.75 9.95
N GLU A 285 21.93 -9.99 10.41
CA GLU A 285 22.54 -11.10 9.64
C GLU A 285 21.76 -11.45 8.37
N LYS A 286 20.44 -11.19 8.35
CA LYS A 286 19.54 -11.36 7.21
C LYS A 286 18.43 -10.31 7.24
N PRO A 287 17.78 -9.97 6.10
CA PRO A 287 16.63 -9.08 6.09
C PRO A 287 15.48 -9.62 6.92
N LYS A 288 14.63 -8.73 7.44
CA LYS A 288 13.32 -9.07 8.01
C LYS A 288 12.29 -9.37 6.93
N PHE A 289 12.43 -8.73 5.78
CA PHE A 289 11.48 -8.80 4.67
C PHE A 289 12.16 -8.39 3.36
N VAL A 290 11.75 -9.00 2.24
CA VAL A 290 12.20 -8.62 0.91
C VAL A 290 11.01 -8.32 0.01
N PHE A 291 11.06 -7.18 -0.66
CA PHE A 291 10.02 -6.69 -1.53
C PHE A 291 10.51 -6.64 -2.98
N PHE A 292 9.84 -7.34 -3.89
CA PHE A 292 10.10 -7.29 -5.33
C PHE A 292 9.02 -6.47 -6.05
N PHE A 293 9.45 -5.41 -6.72
CA PHE A 293 8.63 -4.62 -7.64
C PHE A 293 8.79 -5.16 -9.05
N ASP A 294 7.85 -5.98 -9.52
CA ASP A 294 7.82 -6.35 -10.93
C ASP A 294 7.24 -5.22 -11.79
N GLU A 295 7.69 -5.16 -13.06
CA GLU A 295 7.41 -4.06 -14.00
C GLU A 295 7.61 -2.67 -13.36
N ALA A 296 8.75 -2.50 -12.69
CA ALA A 296 9.06 -1.32 -11.88
C ALA A 296 9.01 0.01 -12.66
N HIS A 297 9.08 -0.01 -14.00
CA HIS A 297 8.90 1.18 -14.84
C HIS A 297 7.56 1.87 -14.57
N LEU A 298 6.51 1.12 -14.19
CA LEU A 298 5.19 1.69 -13.89
C LEU A 298 5.17 2.58 -12.65
N LEU A 299 6.14 2.41 -11.74
CA LEU A 299 6.27 3.28 -10.56
C LEU A 299 6.81 4.67 -10.92
N PHE A 300 7.47 4.78 -12.06
CA PHE A 300 8.20 5.99 -12.47
C PHE A 300 7.62 6.64 -13.72
N ASP A 301 7.01 5.85 -14.62
CA ASP A 301 6.39 6.35 -15.84
C ASP A 301 5.13 7.16 -15.53
N ASN A 302 5.11 8.42 -15.98
CA ASN A 302 3.99 9.34 -15.77
C ASN A 302 3.58 9.56 -14.30
N CYS A 303 4.49 9.28 -13.37
CA CYS A 303 4.26 9.46 -11.94
C CYS A 303 4.51 10.92 -11.55
N PRO A 304 3.67 11.54 -10.71
CA PRO A 304 3.95 12.87 -10.18
C PRO A 304 5.30 12.90 -9.47
N LYS A 305 6.05 13.97 -9.65
CA LYS A 305 7.40 14.14 -9.07
C LYS A 305 7.41 13.88 -7.56
N ALA A 306 6.40 14.36 -6.84
CA ALA A 306 6.25 14.14 -5.39
C ALA A 306 6.20 12.65 -5.00
N LEU A 307 5.60 11.78 -5.82
CA LEU A 307 5.60 10.34 -5.57
C LEU A 307 6.97 9.71 -5.85
N THR A 308 7.61 10.07 -6.95
CA THR A 308 8.98 9.59 -7.25
C THR A 308 9.95 9.97 -6.13
N GLU A 309 9.86 11.21 -5.62
CA GLU A 309 10.64 11.66 -4.46
C GLU A 309 10.30 10.86 -3.19
N LYS A 310 9.03 10.49 -2.99
CA LYS A 310 8.62 9.65 -1.86
C LYS A 310 9.18 8.23 -1.97
N VAL A 311 9.20 7.63 -3.17
CA VAL A 311 9.85 6.33 -3.41
C VAL A 311 11.34 6.40 -3.07
N ASP A 312 12.05 7.41 -3.61
CA ASP A 312 13.48 7.61 -3.34
C ASP A 312 13.75 7.74 -1.84
N GLN A 313 12.96 8.54 -1.15
CA GLN A 313 13.05 8.70 0.30
C GLN A 313 12.85 7.37 1.04
N ILE A 314 11.78 6.61 0.70
CA ILE A 314 11.48 5.35 1.39
C ILE A 314 12.57 4.32 1.10
N VAL A 315 12.97 4.12 -0.15
CA VAL A 315 14.02 3.16 -0.54
C VAL A 315 15.32 3.46 0.22
N ARG A 316 15.67 4.76 0.37
CA ARG A 316 16.86 5.19 1.12
C ARG A 316 16.79 4.83 2.60
N LEU A 317 15.62 4.95 3.21
CA LEU A 317 15.44 4.83 4.66
C LEU A 317 15.04 3.42 5.11
N ILE A 318 14.33 2.66 4.27
CA ILE A 318 13.73 1.37 4.66
C ILE A 318 14.79 0.30 4.97
N ARG A 319 16.02 0.50 4.49
CA ARG A 319 17.16 -0.34 4.83
C ARG A 319 17.36 -0.43 6.35
N SER A 320 17.23 0.68 7.09
CA SER A 320 17.36 0.70 8.54
C SER A 320 16.30 -0.12 9.27
N LYS A 321 15.20 -0.45 8.58
CA LYS A 321 14.14 -1.34 9.07
C LYS A 321 14.42 -2.83 8.79
N GLY A 322 15.54 -3.13 8.13
CA GLY A 322 15.91 -4.50 7.72
C GLY A 322 15.16 -4.99 6.48
N VAL A 323 14.64 -4.10 5.63
CA VAL A 323 13.89 -4.48 4.42
C VAL A 323 14.74 -4.31 3.17
N GLY A 324 14.80 -5.37 2.35
CA GLY A 324 15.38 -5.35 1.01
C GLY A 324 14.33 -4.99 -0.04
N VAL A 325 14.67 -4.12 -0.99
CA VAL A 325 13.80 -3.74 -2.11
C VAL A 325 14.52 -4.06 -3.41
N TYR A 326 13.87 -4.83 -4.28
CA TYR A 326 14.40 -5.24 -5.57
C TYR A 326 13.46 -4.83 -6.69
N PHE A 327 13.98 -4.09 -7.66
CA PHE A 327 13.22 -3.64 -8.83
C PHE A 327 13.46 -4.60 -10.00
N VAL A 328 12.39 -5.08 -10.60
CA VAL A 328 12.43 -5.92 -11.80
C VAL A 328 11.85 -5.12 -12.95
N THR A 329 12.63 -4.90 -14.02
CA THR A 329 12.18 -4.10 -15.17
C THR A 329 12.88 -4.53 -16.46
N GLN A 330 12.40 -4.04 -17.60
CA GLN A 330 12.97 -4.38 -18.89
C GLN A 330 14.27 -3.64 -19.19
N SER A 331 14.45 -2.46 -18.60
CA SER A 331 15.62 -1.62 -18.85
C SER A 331 16.09 -0.89 -17.58
N PRO A 332 17.39 -0.80 -17.32
CA PRO A 332 17.91 -0.06 -16.16
C PRO A 332 17.61 1.44 -16.19
N ILE A 333 17.43 2.02 -17.37
CA ILE A 333 17.09 3.45 -17.51
C ILE A 333 15.62 3.78 -17.18
N ASP A 334 14.81 2.76 -16.91
CA ASP A 334 13.45 2.95 -16.42
C ASP A 334 13.44 3.33 -14.92
N ILE A 335 14.56 3.10 -14.22
CA ILE A 335 14.73 3.45 -12.81
C ILE A 335 15.49 4.79 -12.73
N PRO A 336 14.99 5.79 -11.99
CA PRO A 336 15.70 7.05 -11.78
C PRO A 336 17.12 6.83 -11.21
N ASP A 337 18.09 7.62 -11.68
CA ASP A 337 19.51 7.50 -11.28
C ASP A 337 19.71 7.62 -9.76
N THR A 338 18.90 8.43 -9.07
CA THR A 338 18.93 8.60 -7.61
C THR A 338 18.60 7.30 -6.87
N ILE A 339 17.69 6.51 -7.41
CA ILE A 339 17.29 5.19 -6.87
C ILE A 339 18.28 4.13 -7.35
N LEU A 340 18.61 4.10 -8.65
CA LEU A 340 19.55 3.14 -9.24
C LEU A 340 20.90 3.13 -8.51
N GLY A 341 21.37 4.30 -8.06
CA GLY A 341 22.59 4.45 -7.26
C GLY A 341 22.57 3.76 -5.90
N GLN A 342 21.38 3.39 -5.38
CA GLN A 342 21.20 2.71 -4.10
C GLN A 342 21.08 1.19 -4.23
N LEU A 343 20.91 0.68 -5.47
CA LEU A 343 20.69 -0.74 -5.75
C LEU A 343 22.02 -1.46 -5.84
N GLY A 344 22.46 -2.05 -4.72
CA GLY A 344 23.77 -2.66 -4.59
C GLY A 344 23.90 -4.03 -5.27
N ASN A 345 22.81 -4.83 -5.29
CA ASN A 345 22.81 -6.17 -5.86
C ASN A 345 22.18 -6.13 -7.26
N ARG A 346 22.96 -6.37 -8.30
CA ARG A 346 22.52 -6.18 -9.69
C ARG A 346 22.60 -7.46 -10.50
N VAL A 347 21.50 -7.75 -11.20
CA VAL A 347 21.40 -8.81 -12.21
C VAL A 347 20.93 -8.16 -13.52
N GLN A 348 21.74 -8.27 -14.55
CA GLN A 348 21.45 -7.75 -15.88
C GLN A 348 21.41 -8.87 -16.89
N HIS A 349 20.22 -9.22 -17.36
CA HIS A 349 20.01 -10.11 -18.50
C HIS A 349 20.23 -9.39 -19.83
N ALA A 350 20.15 -10.13 -20.93
CA ALA A 350 20.33 -9.60 -22.25
C ALA A 350 19.46 -8.34 -22.51
N LEU A 351 20.06 -7.36 -23.16
CA LEU A 351 19.36 -6.24 -23.77
C LEU A 351 19.38 -6.38 -25.29
N ARG A 352 18.40 -5.79 -25.94
CA ARG A 352 18.35 -5.67 -27.40
C ARG A 352 18.49 -4.21 -27.76
N ALA A 353 19.44 -3.87 -28.63
CA ALA A 353 19.78 -2.47 -28.97
C ALA A 353 19.24 -2.07 -30.35
N PHE A 354 17.92 -2.17 -30.54
CA PHE A 354 17.28 -1.80 -31.80
C PHE A 354 17.02 -0.30 -31.95
N THR A 355 16.88 0.41 -30.83
CA THR A 355 16.56 1.84 -30.80
C THR A 355 17.65 2.66 -30.10
N PRO A 356 17.71 3.98 -30.33
CA PRO A 356 18.61 4.86 -29.57
C PRO A 356 18.40 4.78 -28.05
N LYS A 357 17.16 4.56 -27.58
CA LYS A 357 16.85 4.33 -26.16
C LYS A 357 17.54 3.08 -25.65
N ASP A 358 17.49 1.98 -26.41
CA ASP A 358 18.13 0.71 -26.03
C ASP A 358 19.65 0.85 -26.01
N GLN A 359 20.26 1.55 -26.97
CA GLN A 359 21.69 1.81 -26.99
C GLN A 359 22.13 2.62 -25.76
N LYS A 360 21.32 3.61 -25.34
CA LYS A 360 21.55 4.35 -24.10
C LYS A 360 21.49 3.43 -22.88
N ALA A 361 20.55 2.48 -22.85
CA ALA A 361 20.44 1.49 -21.77
C ALA A 361 21.70 0.62 -21.68
N VAL A 362 22.18 0.08 -22.81
CA VAL A 362 23.44 -0.70 -22.89
C VAL A 362 24.62 0.09 -22.36
N LYS A 363 24.75 1.35 -22.78
CA LYS A 363 25.81 2.25 -22.32
C LYS A 363 25.71 2.50 -20.81
N SER A 364 24.51 2.77 -20.28
CA SER A 364 24.26 2.98 -18.85
C SER A 364 24.71 1.77 -18.03
N VAL A 365 24.42 0.53 -18.47
CA VAL A 365 24.92 -0.68 -17.78
C VAL A 365 26.44 -0.73 -17.76
N GLY A 366 27.09 -0.49 -18.90
CA GLY A 366 28.54 -0.48 -19.00
C GLY A 366 29.24 0.53 -18.09
N GLU A 367 28.58 1.67 -17.83
CA GLU A 367 29.09 2.74 -16.97
C GLU A 367 28.77 2.54 -15.48
N THR A 368 27.68 1.83 -15.15
CA THR A 368 27.17 1.70 -13.77
C THR A 368 27.50 0.38 -13.07
N MET A 369 27.82 -0.67 -13.81
CA MET A 369 28.32 -1.93 -13.24
C MET A 369 29.84 -1.86 -13.06
N ARG A 370 30.36 -2.49 -11.97
CA ARG A 370 31.79 -2.47 -11.68
C ARG A 370 32.58 -3.16 -12.82
N PRO A 371 33.56 -2.49 -13.45
CA PRO A 371 34.28 -3.05 -14.58
C PRO A 371 35.00 -4.36 -14.25
N ASN A 372 34.97 -5.30 -15.21
CA ASN A 372 35.80 -6.49 -15.23
C ASN A 372 36.83 -6.34 -16.36
N PRO A 373 38.13 -6.36 -16.09
CA PRO A 373 39.16 -6.23 -17.13
C PRO A 373 39.08 -7.29 -18.23
N LYS A 374 38.45 -8.43 -17.94
CA LYS A 374 38.27 -9.55 -18.88
C LYS A 374 36.99 -9.47 -19.71
N LEU A 375 36.07 -8.55 -19.40
CA LEU A 375 34.77 -8.48 -20.02
C LEU A 375 34.50 -7.10 -20.63
N ASN A 376 34.13 -7.09 -21.90
CA ASN A 376 33.49 -5.90 -22.50
C ASN A 376 31.98 -5.95 -22.20
N ILE A 377 31.55 -5.31 -21.10
CA ILE A 377 30.16 -5.36 -20.59
C ILE A 377 29.17 -4.96 -21.69
N THR A 378 29.44 -3.87 -22.42
CA THR A 378 28.53 -3.35 -23.46
C THR A 378 28.37 -4.28 -24.66
N ARG A 379 29.37 -5.10 -24.95
CA ARG A 379 29.30 -6.11 -25.98
C ARG A 379 28.60 -7.35 -25.47
N VAL A 380 29.05 -7.86 -24.32
CA VAL A 380 28.55 -9.12 -23.73
C VAL A 380 27.05 -9.07 -23.46
N ILE A 381 26.51 -7.94 -23.00
CA ILE A 381 25.08 -7.79 -22.71
C ILE A 381 24.18 -8.02 -23.94
N LEU A 382 24.69 -7.79 -25.15
CA LEU A 382 23.97 -8.03 -26.41
C LEU A 382 24.07 -9.49 -26.87
N GLU A 383 25.05 -10.23 -26.35
CA GLU A 383 25.35 -11.61 -26.72
C GLU A 383 24.80 -12.64 -25.72
N LEU A 384 24.29 -12.20 -24.56
CA LEU A 384 23.75 -13.09 -23.52
C LEU A 384 22.57 -13.93 -24.05
N GLY A 385 22.63 -15.21 -23.75
CA GLY A 385 21.55 -16.16 -24.01
C GLY A 385 20.46 -16.16 -22.93
N VAL A 386 19.41 -16.97 -23.15
CA VAL A 386 18.36 -17.16 -22.15
C VAL A 386 18.89 -17.86 -20.91
N GLY A 387 18.72 -17.23 -19.74
CA GLY A 387 19.24 -17.71 -18.45
C GLY A 387 20.70 -17.35 -18.20
N GLU A 388 21.35 -16.63 -19.12
CA GLU A 388 22.60 -15.93 -18.82
C GLU A 388 22.34 -14.52 -18.28
N ALA A 389 23.27 -14.02 -17.49
CA ALA A 389 23.23 -12.66 -16.98
C ALA A 389 24.64 -12.10 -16.71
N LEU A 390 24.72 -10.79 -16.55
CA LEU A 390 25.83 -10.12 -15.87
C LEU A 390 25.40 -9.87 -14.43
N VAL A 391 26.22 -10.25 -13.45
CA VAL A 391 25.92 -10.01 -12.04
C VAL A 391 27.03 -9.20 -11.37
N SER A 392 26.62 -8.36 -10.42
CA SER A 392 27.49 -7.65 -9.49
C SER A 392 26.80 -7.61 -8.15
N PHE A 393 27.20 -8.51 -7.24
CA PHE A 393 26.67 -8.57 -5.88
C PHE A 393 27.65 -7.90 -4.91
N LEU A 394 27.13 -7.49 -3.75
CA LEU A 394 27.95 -6.83 -2.73
C LEU A 394 28.90 -7.81 -2.06
N ASP A 395 30.15 -7.39 -1.88
CA ASP A 395 31.18 -8.13 -1.14
C ASP A 395 30.97 -8.01 0.39
N GLU A 396 31.79 -8.73 1.17
CA GLU A 396 31.78 -8.73 2.65
C GLU A 396 31.99 -7.33 3.28
N LYS A 397 32.47 -6.37 2.51
CA LYS A 397 32.63 -4.97 2.91
C LYS A 397 31.46 -4.08 2.41
N GLY A 398 30.45 -4.69 1.80
CA GLY A 398 29.30 -4.02 1.24
C GLY A 398 29.61 -3.16 0.01
N ARG A 399 30.67 -3.47 -0.75
CA ARG A 399 31.05 -2.81 -2.00
C ARG A 399 30.56 -3.63 -3.18
N PRO A 400 30.19 -3.01 -4.31
CA PRO A 400 29.86 -3.73 -5.54
C PRO A 400 30.99 -4.69 -5.95
N GLY A 401 30.67 -5.95 -6.17
CA GLY A 401 31.58 -6.96 -6.71
C GLY A 401 31.93 -6.69 -8.18
N VAL A 402 33.03 -7.27 -8.65
CA VAL A 402 33.40 -7.23 -10.07
C VAL A 402 32.32 -7.90 -10.89
N THR A 403 31.94 -7.30 -12.01
CA THR A 403 30.91 -7.86 -12.89
C THR A 403 31.35 -9.18 -13.52
N GLU A 404 30.52 -10.21 -13.35
CA GLU A 404 30.78 -11.54 -13.92
C GLU A 404 29.67 -11.93 -14.90
N ARG A 405 30.03 -12.63 -15.99
CA ARG A 405 29.09 -13.34 -16.85
C ARG A 405 28.76 -14.68 -16.24
N VAL A 406 27.47 -14.98 -16.08
CA VAL A 406 27.01 -16.14 -15.31
C VAL A 406 25.81 -16.82 -15.94
N TRP A 407 25.62 -18.07 -15.54
CA TRP A 407 24.38 -18.80 -15.69
C TRP A 407 23.58 -18.70 -14.40
N ILE A 408 22.30 -18.30 -14.51
CA ILE A 408 21.39 -18.25 -13.36
C ILE A 408 21.05 -19.68 -12.92
N ALA A 409 21.03 -19.88 -11.60
CA ALA A 409 20.64 -21.14 -10.98
C ALA A 409 19.22 -21.55 -11.39
N SER A 410 18.91 -22.83 -11.26
CA SER A 410 17.54 -23.33 -11.44
C SER A 410 16.80 -23.29 -10.11
N PRO A 411 15.53 -22.87 -10.08
CA PRO A 411 14.73 -23.02 -8.87
C PRO A 411 14.43 -24.49 -8.59
N GLY A 412 14.28 -24.84 -7.31
CA GLY A 412 13.82 -26.16 -6.88
C GLY A 412 12.31 -26.31 -6.89
N SER A 413 11.60 -25.21 -6.97
CA SER A 413 10.15 -25.14 -7.15
C SER A 413 9.75 -25.18 -8.64
N ARG A 414 8.47 -25.37 -8.90
CA ARG A 414 7.91 -25.42 -10.27
C ARG A 414 7.91 -24.04 -10.92
N ILE A 415 8.37 -23.97 -12.16
CA ILE A 415 8.27 -22.77 -13.00
C ILE A 415 6.90 -22.77 -13.70
N GLY A 416 6.27 -21.59 -13.77
CA GLY A 416 4.98 -21.38 -14.40
C GLY A 416 3.79 -21.36 -13.42
N PRO A 417 2.56 -21.26 -13.90
CA PRO A 417 1.38 -21.09 -13.06
C PRO A 417 0.96 -22.38 -12.33
N VAL A 418 0.22 -22.21 -11.25
CA VAL A 418 -0.59 -23.30 -10.65
C VAL A 418 -1.89 -23.50 -11.42
N THR A 419 -2.49 -24.69 -11.30
CA THR A 419 -3.85 -24.93 -11.81
C THR A 419 -4.90 -24.25 -10.92
N ASP A 420 -6.14 -24.17 -11.38
CA ASP A 420 -7.23 -23.58 -10.59
C ASP A 420 -7.51 -24.40 -9.31
N GLU A 421 -7.37 -25.73 -9.38
CA GLU A 421 -7.53 -26.63 -8.23
C GLU A 421 -6.42 -26.37 -7.19
N GLU A 422 -5.17 -26.28 -7.62
CA GLU A 422 -4.03 -25.97 -6.77
C GLU A 422 -4.17 -24.57 -6.14
N ARG A 423 -4.64 -23.60 -6.90
CA ARG A 423 -4.91 -22.24 -6.41
C ARG A 423 -5.99 -22.23 -5.32
N ASN A 424 -7.09 -22.94 -5.55
CA ASN A 424 -8.17 -23.06 -4.56
C ASN A 424 -7.68 -23.72 -3.29
N GLU A 425 -6.84 -24.75 -3.41
CA GLU A 425 -6.22 -25.39 -2.25
C GLU A 425 -5.29 -24.43 -1.49
N LEU A 426 -4.44 -23.68 -2.19
CA LEU A 426 -3.57 -22.66 -1.57
C LEU A 426 -4.40 -21.60 -0.82
N ARG A 427 -5.53 -21.16 -1.38
CA ARG A 427 -6.41 -20.20 -0.70
C ARG A 427 -7.04 -20.81 0.56
N ARG A 428 -7.52 -22.07 0.47
CA ARG A 428 -8.17 -22.76 1.58
C ARG A 428 -7.22 -23.06 2.75
N THR A 429 -5.96 -23.37 2.44
CA THR A 429 -4.93 -23.72 3.43
C THR A 429 -4.03 -22.54 3.81
N SER A 430 -4.30 -21.36 3.28
CA SER A 430 -3.55 -20.13 3.57
C SER A 430 -3.61 -19.79 5.07
N LEU A 431 -2.51 -19.25 5.60
CA LEU A 431 -2.44 -18.75 6.97
C LEU A 431 -3.44 -17.63 7.27
N VAL A 432 -3.91 -16.96 6.23
CA VAL A 432 -4.89 -15.85 6.32
C VAL A 432 -6.28 -16.23 5.82
N ALA A 433 -6.53 -17.54 5.62
CA ALA A 433 -7.85 -18.01 5.18
C ALA A 433 -8.96 -17.55 6.12
N GLY A 434 -10.00 -16.93 5.59
CA GLY A 434 -11.14 -16.41 6.36
C GLY A 434 -10.92 -15.06 7.06
N VAL A 435 -9.68 -14.55 7.13
CA VAL A 435 -9.38 -13.27 7.82
C VAL A 435 -9.87 -12.07 7.02
N TYR A 436 -9.64 -12.10 5.71
CA TYR A 436 -9.91 -10.96 4.81
C TYR A 436 -11.13 -11.15 3.91
N ASP A 437 -11.79 -12.32 3.94
CA ASP A 437 -12.83 -12.68 2.98
C ASP A 437 -14.10 -11.84 3.14
N GLN A 438 -14.44 -11.47 4.38
CA GLN A 438 -15.63 -10.67 4.67
C GLN A 438 -15.26 -9.20 4.90
N THR A 439 -16.01 -8.31 4.24
CA THR A 439 -15.91 -6.88 4.53
C THR A 439 -16.55 -6.56 5.87
N VAL A 440 -15.91 -5.63 6.61
CA VAL A 440 -16.43 -5.09 7.87
C VAL A 440 -16.85 -3.65 7.62
N ASP A 441 -18.13 -3.34 7.88
CA ASP A 441 -18.67 -1.99 7.80
C ASP A 441 -18.84 -1.46 9.23
N ARG A 442 -17.99 -0.52 9.64
CA ARG A 442 -18.03 0.13 10.96
C ARG A 442 -18.59 1.53 10.84
N GLU A 443 -19.01 2.09 11.97
CA GLU A 443 -19.40 3.49 12.03
C GLU A 443 -18.19 4.37 11.67
N SER A 444 -18.32 5.16 10.62
CA SER A 444 -17.25 5.92 9.98
C SER A 444 -17.68 7.38 9.73
N ALA A 445 -16.90 8.12 8.94
CA ALA A 445 -17.23 9.51 8.58
C ALA A 445 -18.56 9.65 7.86
N TYR A 446 -18.98 8.66 7.09
CA TYR A 446 -20.27 8.67 6.39
C TYR A 446 -21.45 8.73 7.38
N GLU A 447 -21.47 7.87 8.39
CA GLU A 447 -22.51 7.83 9.41
C GLU A 447 -22.50 9.10 10.26
N ALA A 448 -21.30 9.58 10.64
CA ALA A 448 -21.14 10.82 11.37
C ALA A 448 -21.72 12.02 10.61
N VAL A 449 -21.37 12.17 9.34
CA VAL A 449 -21.90 13.23 8.46
C VAL A 449 -23.42 13.10 8.28
N ARG A 450 -23.92 11.87 8.06
CA ARG A 450 -25.35 11.59 7.90
C ARG A 450 -26.15 12.00 9.14
N LYS A 451 -25.65 11.68 10.34
CA LYS A 451 -26.27 12.09 11.61
C LYS A 451 -26.37 13.63 11.72
N VAL A 452 -25.29 14.32 11.36
CA VAL A 452 -25.27 15.79 11.38
C VAL A 452 -26.26 16.40 10.38
N ARG A 453 -26.30 15.87 9.16
CA ARG A 453 -27.24 16.35 8.12
C ARG A 453 -28.69 16.13 8.52
N SER A 454 -29.03 14.96 9.04
CA SER A 454 -30.40 14.69 9.52
C SER A 454 -30.82 15.63 10.65
N ALA A 455 -29.92 15.93 11.58
CA ALA A 455 -30.15 16.89 12.64
C ALA A 455 -30.34 18.33 12.11
N GLN A 456 -29.53 18.75 11.12
CA GLN A 456 -29.66 20.05 10.48
C GLN A 456 -30.96 20.18 9.71
N GLN A 457 -31.39 19.14 9.02
CA GLN A 457 -32.64 19.13 8.27
C GLN A 457 -33.85 19.20 9.21
N ALA A 458 -33.85 18.37 10.26
CA ALA A 458 -34.93 18.43 11.28
C ALA A 458 -35.04 19.81 11.94
N ALA A 459 -33.89 20.46 12.17
CA ALA A 459 -33.86 21.82 12.73
C ALA A 459 -34.41 22.87 11.75
N LYS A 460 -34.11 22.79 10.47
CA LYS A 460 -34.67 23.67 9.43
C LYS A 460 -36.17 23.48 9.30
N GLU A 461 -36.65 22.26 9.25
CA GLU A 461 -38.06 21.94 9.20
C GLU A 461 -38.83 22.46 10.45
N ALA A 462 -38.22 22.35 11.62
CA ALA A 462 -38.78 22.90 12.85
C ALA A 462 -38.87 24.45 12.80
N GLU A 463 -37.82 25.11 12.31
CA GLU A 463 -37.77 26.56 12.15
C GLU A 463 -38.81 27.05 11.10
N GLU A 464 -38.98 26.32 9.99
CA GLU A 464 -39.99 26.62 8.99
C GLU A 464 -41.41 26.45 9.53
N ARG A 465 -41.67 25.37 10.28
CA ARG A 465 -42.95 25.16 10.97
C ARG A 465 -43.25 26.27 12.00
N GLU A 466 -42.22 26.72 12.74
CA GLU A 466 -42.40 27.86 13.65
C GLU A 466 -42.69 29.17 12.88
N LYS A 467 -42.02 29.41 11.75
CA LYS A 467 -42.27 30.57 10.90
C LYS A 467 -43.67 30.54 10.28
N GLU A 468 -44.14 29.38 9.84
CA GLU A 468 -45.51 29.20 9.34
C GLU A 468 -46.55 29.36 10.46
N ALA A 469 -46.32 28.77 11.61
CA ALA A 469 -47.19 28.95 12.77
C ALA A 469 -47.25 30.41 13.24
N ALA A 470 -46.10 31.13 13.19
CA ALA A 470 -46.06 32.56 13.48
C ALA A 470 -46.80 33.41 12.44
N LYS A 471 -46.69 33.08 11.14
CA LYS A 471 -47.46 33.70 10.06
C LYS A 471 -48.96 33.45 10.21
N ASN A 472 -49.36 32.22 10.51
CA ASN A 472 -50.77 31.87 10.73
C ASN A 472 -51.31 32.53 12.00
N LYS A 473 -50.52 32.70 13.06
CA LYS A 473 -50.91 33.47 14.24
C LYS A 473 -51.08 34.96 13.94
N SER A 474 -50.13 35.56 13.18
CA SER A 474 -50.27 36.97 12.78
C SER A 474 -51.48 37.21 11.85
N GLY A 475 -51.76 36.27 10.93
CA GLY A 475 -52.99 36.31 10.09
C GLY A 475 -54.25 36.15 10.90
N LEU A 476 -54.25 35.30 11.95
CA LEU A 476 -55.39 35.14 12.86
C LEU A 476 -55.54 36.35 13.78
N GLU A 477 -54.46 36.96 14.28
CA GLU A 477 -54.49 38.21 15.06
C GLU A 477 -54.97 39.38 14.18
N GLU A 478 -54.59 39.48 12.91
CA GLU A 478 -55.06 40.49 11.97
C GLU A 478 -56.54 40.31 11.63
N PHE A 479 -57.00 39.05 11.53
CA PHE A 479 -58.41 38.73 11.37
C PHE A 479 -59.25 39.00 12.63
N ILE A 480 -58.67 38.78 13.84
CA ILE A 480 -59.40 38.95 15.12
C ILE A 480 -59.30 40.40 15.60
N PHE A 481 -58.18 41.11 15.40
CA PHE A 481 -57.98 42.46 15.95
C PHE A 481 -57.99 43.59 14.91
N GLY A 482 -58.20 43.27 13.61
CA GLY A 482 -58.20 44.22 12.51
C GLY A 482 -56.86 44.78 12.11
N SER A 483 -56.68 45.23 10.87
CA SER A 483 -55.44 45.84 10.36
C SER A 483 -55.61 47.35 10.22
N THR A 484 -54.51 48.07 10.58
CA THR A 484 -54.44 49.51 10.25
C THR A 484 -53.76 49.65 8.88
N GLY A 485 -54.55 50.07 7.90
CA GLY A 485 -54.08 50.39 6.56
C GLY A 485 -53.20 51.66 6.53
N PRO A 486 -52.33 51.83 5.51
CA PRO A 486 -51.32 52.91 5.42
C PRO A 486 -51.87 54.34 5.37
N ARG A 487 -53.16 54.53 5.50
CA ARG A 487 -53.89 55.86 5.53
C ARG A 487 -54.77 56.02 6.75
N GLY A 488 -54.51 55.35 7.88
CA GLY A 488 -55.18 55.69 9.16
C GLY A 488 -56.60 55.23 9.34
N GLY A 489 -57.14 54.34 8.53
CA GLY A 489 -58.52 53.81 8.70
C GLY A 489 -58.50 52.53 9.55
N HIS A 490 -59.15 52.58 10.72
CA HIS A 490 -59.42 51.40 11.57
C HIS A 490 -60.54 50.58 10.99
N LYS A 491 -60.33 49.28 10.74
CA LYS A 491 -61.42 48.29 10.63
C LYS A 491 -61.47 47.54 11.94
N ASP A 492 -62.58 47.74 12.68
CA ASP A 492 -62.80 47.07 13.97
C ASP A 492 -62.94 45.56 13.78
N GLY A 493 -62.08 44.78 14.46
CA GLY A 493 -62.23 43.34 14.60
C GLY A 493 -63.18 42.98 15.76
N LEU A 494 -63.74 41.79 15.68
CA LEU A 494 -64.97 41.38 16.45
C LEU A 494 -64.75 41.16 17.97
N VAL A 495 -63.54 41.34 18.53
CA VAL A 495 -63.30 41.13 19.97
C VAL A 495 -62.30 42.14 20.54
N GLN A 496 -62.79 43.29 20.96
CA GLN A 496 -61.98 44.33 21.62
C GLN A 496 -62.07 44.33 23.14
N SER A 497 -62.47 43.27 23.82
CA SER A 497 -62.69 43.44 25.28
C SER A 497 -62.26 42.33 26.23
N VAL A 498 -61.61 41.24 25.86
CA VAL A 498 -61.11 40.29 26.90
C VAL A 498 -59.89 39.60 26.44
N ALA A 499 -58.69 39.92 26.87
CA ALA A 499 -57.48 39.11 27.03
C ALA A 499 -56.20 39.87 26.77
N LYS A 500 -55.97 40.97 27.43
CA LYS A 500 -54.65 41.67 27.33
C LYS A 500 -53.59 41.26 28.36
N SER A 501 -53.74 40.19 29.13
CA SER A 501 -52.84 39.99 30.25
C SER A 501 -52.24 38.62 30.56
N ILE A 502 -52.49 37.52 29.82
CA ILE A 502 -52.02 36.23 30.36
C ILE A 502 -51.09 35.39 29.43
N VAL A 503 -50.90 35.67 28.14
CA VAL A 503 -50.20 34.71 27.25
C VAL A 503 -48.80 35.16 26.79
N ARG A 504 -48.27 36.27 27.26
CA ARG A 504 -47.02 36.81 26.69
C ARG A 504 -45.71 36.30 27.28
N GLU A 505 -45.67 35.56 28.37
CA GLU A 505 -44.41 35.24 29.07
C GLU A 505 -43.98 33.79 29.17
N GLN A 506 -44.83 32.79 28.96
CA GLN A 506 -44.44 31.40 29.22
C GLN A 506 -44.04 30.58 27.99
N THR A 507 -44.46 30.94 26.79
CA THR A 507 -44.16 30.14 25.58
C THR A 507 -42.79 30.48 24.92
N LYS A 508 -42.27 31.69 25.11
CA LYS A 508 -40.95 32.07 24.53
C LYS A 508 -39.72 31.45 25.22
N LYS A 509 -39.84 31.03 26.48
CA LYS A 509 -38.67 30.48 27.24
C LYS A 509 -38.49 28.98 27.12
N ALA A 510 -39.48 28.19 26.78
CA ALA A 510 -39.38 26.73 26.75
C ALA A 510 -38.90 26.17 25.42
N VAL A 511 -39.30 26.77 24.29
CA VAL A 511 -38.97 26.24 22.95
C VAL A 511 -37.55 26.64 22.49
N ASN A 512 -37.13 27.88 22.82
CA ASN A 512 -35.76 28.33 22.46
C ASN A 512 -34.63 27.66 23.26
N LYS A 513 -34.91 27.06 24.43
CA LYS A 513 -33.91 26.39 25.26
C LYS A 513 -33.65 24.93 24.87
N GLY A 514 -34.62 24.24 24.28
CA GLY A 514 -34.51 22.84 23.90
C GLY A 514 -33.81 22.63 22.55
N LEU A 515 -34.21 23.40 21.52
CA LEU A 515 -33.66 23.26 20.17
C LEU A 515 -32.26 23.89 20.01
N SER A 516 -32.04 25.07 20.64
CA SER A 516 -30.70 25.68 20.58
C SER A 516 -29.64 24.92 21.35
N SER A 517 -30.03 24.11 22.37
CA SER A 517 -29.06 23.29 23.14
C SER A 517 -28.66 22.02 22.38
N LEU A 518 -29.54 21.38 21.63
CA LEU A 518 -29.24 20.20 20.83
C LEU A 518 -28.42 20.55 19.57
N LEU A 519 -28.79 21.59 18.85
CA LEU A 519 -28.04 22.10 17.71
C LEU A 519 -26.72 22.72 18.12
N GLY A 520 -26.71 23.45 19.24
CA GLY A 520 -25.49 24.04 19.79
C GLY A 520 -24.50 22.99 20.32
N SER A 521 -24.96 21.84 20.83
CA SER A 521 -24.08 20.77 21.30
C SER A 521 -23.51 19.95 20.15
N VAL A 522 -24.31 19.58 19.15
CA VAL A 522 -23.87 18.78 18.00
C VAL A 522 -22.99 19.62 17.06
N LEU A 523 -23.35 20.84 16.74
CA LEU A 523 -22.51 21.74 15.93
C LEU A 523 -21.27 22.22 16.71
N LYS A 524 -21.37 22.48 18.02
CA LYS A 524 -20.19 22.80 18.84
C LYS A 524 -19.24 21.60 19.02
N SER A 525 -19.69 20.37 19.01
CA SER A 525 -18.81 19.19 19.07
C SER A 525 -18.02 18.96 17.77
N ILE A 526 -18.58 19.39 16.64
CA ILE A 526 -17.94 19.20 15.32
C ILE A 526 -17.12 20.43 14.90
N PHE A 527 -17.45 21.64 15.39
CA PHE A 527 -16.73 22.88 15.06
C PHE A 527 -16.03 23.52 16.30
N LYS A 528 -15.90 22.79 17.41
CA LYS A 528 -14.98 23.06 18.51
C LYS A 528 -13.85 22.07 18.49
#